data_3a89ca3d6bdce40f253a83493003868a
#
_entry.id   3a89ca3d6bdce40f253a83493003868a
#
_cell.length_a   1.000
_cell.length_b   1.000
_cell.length_c   1.000
_cell.angle_alpha   90.00
_cell.angle_beta   90.00
_cell.angle_gamma   90.00
#
_symmetry.space_group_name_H-M   'P 1'
#
loop_
_entity.id
_entity.type
_entity.pdbx_description
1 polymer ?
#
loop_
_entity_poly.entity_id
_entity_poly.type
_entity_poly.pdbx_seq_one_letter_code
_entity_poly.pdbx_strand_id
1 'polypeptide(L)'
;MKRFNLSWLVLCGASLVPAVGFSQQISCVRGGLQRAVNLYIDAQTKGDTSGLPLATGLGYVENMVPTAVAEGLINMPLKIDHHRSLLDESTCQTFTEVIVTDAAKPYVLGTRMRVNHDKIAEIEIVWTTTGYWLFNAENYLKYSSAEDWGPIPAEERGSRGTLIAAANAYLDAFLEGKIDQVPWGFPCVRVEGGMYTGKDSPTDSCEVGVPSGVNIANRRFVVDEAIGSVVVYCTFGAGGPTGGSGAPDTHLFRVENGKLRYVHTLTHLLQSAFRGGGGGQSSSNNQSNQNRQTSGR
;
A
#
# COMPACT_ATOMS: atom_id res chain seq x y z
N MET A 1 23.14 -79.50 32.38
CA MET A 1 23.43 -78.43 31.40
C MET A 1 22.37 -77.34 31.53
N LYS A 2 22.70 -76.22 32.22
CA LYS A 2 21.82 -75.12 32.42
C LYS A 2 22.24 -74.00 31.43
N ARG A 3 21.35 -73.62 30.54
CA ARG A 3 21.58 -72.50 29.60
C ARG A 3 21.21 -71.20 30.30
N PHE A 4 22.12 -70.24 30.41
CA PHE A 4 21.89 -68.88 30.82
C PHE A 4 21.50 -68.03 29.58
N ASN A 5 20.31 -67.47 29.60
CA ASN A 5 19.90 -66.45 28.63
C ASN A 5 20.27 -65.09 29.16
N LEU A 6 21.17 -64.40 28.45
CA LEU A 6 21.59 -63.05 28.74
C LEU A 6 20.70 -62.08 27.89
N SER A 7 19.70 -61.48 28.53
CA SER A 7 18.88 -60.42 27.88
C SER A 7 19.63 -59.11 27.92
N TRP A 8 19.92 -58.56 26.74
CA TRP A 8 20.46 -57.20 26.58
C TRP A 8 19.35 -56.24 26.64
N LEU A 9 19.29 -55.38 27.67
CA LEU A 9 18.44 -54.20 27.75
C LEU A 9 19.11 -53.05 26.95
N VAL A 10 18.55 -52.71 25.79
CA VAL A 10 18.92 -51.51 25.04
C VAL A 10 18.20 -50.31 25.67
N LEU A 11 18.91 -49.49 26.42
CA LEU A 11 18.42 -48.20 26.87
C LEU A 11 18.48 -47.21 25.65
N CYS A 12 17.33 -46.96 25.04
CA CYS A 12 17.17 -45.81 24.14
C CYS A 12 17.15 -44.49 24.95
N GLY A 13 18.29 -43.84 25.04
CA GLY A 13 18.39 -42.48 25.57
C GLY A 13 17.75 -41.52 24.60
N ALA A 14 16.55 -41.01 24.93
CA ALA A 14 15.95 -39.91 24.22
C ALA A 14 16.72 -38.63 24.53
N SER A 15 17.57 -38.19 23.60
CA SER A 15 18.21 -36.89 23.68
C SER A 15 17.15 -35.80 23.46
N LEU A 16 16.71 -35.14 24.53
CA LEU A 16 15.95 -33.91 24.49
C LEU A 16 16.86 -32.83 23.91
N VAL A 17 16.76 -32.55 22.60
CA VAL A 17 17.33 -31.37 21.99
C VAL A 17 16.47 -30.20 22.49
N PRO A 18 17.03 -29.22 23.23
CA PRO A 18 16.25 -28.01 23.57
C PRO A 18 15.86 -27.33 22.27
N ALA A 19 14.55 -27.18 22.02
CA ALA A 19 14.04 -26.29 20.99
C ALA A 19 14.50 -24.89 21.38
N VAL A 20 15.55 -24.41 20.72
CA VAL A 20 15.93 -23.00 20.80
C VAL A 20 14.77 -22.23 20.19
N GLY A 21 13.86 -21.76 21.03
CA GLY A 21 12.83 -20.80 20.66
C GLY A 21 13.56 -19.57 20.18
N PHE A 22 13.69 -19.39 18.87
CA PHE A 22 14.05 -18.12 18.30
C PHE A 22 12.99 -17.14 18.76
N SER A 23 13.31 -16.31 19.75
CA SER A 23 12.53 -15.10 20.07
C SER A 23 12.42 -14.33 18.75
N GLN A 24 11.23 -14.35 18.16
CA GLN A 24 10.97 -13.67 16.88
C GLN A 24 10.86 -12.17 17.19
N GLN A 25 11.98 -11.55 17.48
CA GLN A 25 12.12 -10.13 17.72
C GLN A 25 11.95 -9.36 16.40
N ILE A 26 11.33 -8.18 16.43
CA ILE A 26 11.32 -7.31 15.25
C ILE A 26 12.77 -6.88 14.95
N SER A 27 13.11 -6.81 13.67
CA SER A 27 14.44 -6.45 13.18
C SER A 27 14.38 -6.10 11.71
N CYS A 28 15.49 -5.66 11.13
CA CYS A 28 15.57 -5.25 9.72
C CYS A 28 15.59 -6.39 8.72
N VAL A 29 15.72 -7.65 9.15
CA VAL A 29 15.58 -8.79 8.24
C VAL A 29 14.11 -9.07 7.94
N ARG A 30 13.82 -9.66 6.79
CA ARG A 30 12.46 -9.87 6.29
C ARG A 30 11.50 -10.48 7.32
N GLY A 31 11.93 -11.53 8.04
CA GLY A 31 11.12 -12.16 9.09
C GLY A 31 10.83 -11.24 10.29
N GLY A 32 11.78 -10.38 10.65
CA GLY A 32 11.61 -9.37 11.69
C GLY A 32 10.65 -8.25 11.29
N LEU A 33 10.75 -7.77 10.04
CA LEU A 33 9.82 -6.78 9.47
C LEU A 33 8.41 -7.36 9.33
N GLN A 34 8.29 -8.62 8.88
CA GLN A 34 6.98 -9.29 8.82
C GLN A 34 6.33 -9.39 10.21
N ARG A 35 7.14 -9.64 11.25
CA ARG A 35 6.63 -9.63 12.61
C ARG A 35 6.13 -8.25 13.03
N ALA A 36 6.84 -7.18 12.68
CA ALA A 36 6.36 -5.81 12.95
C ALA A 36 5.01 -5.55 12.28
N VAL A 37 4.84 -5.99 11.03
CA VAL A 37 3.56 -5.92 10.30
C VAL A 37 2.47 -6.69 11.04
N ASN A 38 2.72 -7.94 11.46
CA ASN A 38 1.72 -8.75 12.15
C ASN A 38 1.26 -8.12 13.47
N LEU A 39 2.20 -7.54 14.22
CA LEU A 39 1.89 -6.80 15.46
C LEU A 39 1.05 -5.55 15.17
N TYR A 40 1.37 -4.81 14.09
CA TYR A 40 0.58 -3.66 13.67
C TYR A 40 -0.85 -4.06 13.28
N ILE A 41 -1.03 -5.11 12.49
CA ILE A 41 -2.36 -5.59 12.08
C ILE A 41 -3.18 -6.01 13.30
N ASP A 42 -2.57 -6.70 14.26
CA ASP A 42 -3.23 -7.08 15.52
C ASP A 42 -3.63 -5.84 16.33
N ALA A 43 -2.73 -4.87 16.47
CA ALA A 43 -2.99 -3.61 17.16
C ALA A 43 -4.13 -2.81 16.51
N GLN A 44 -4.11 -2.63 15.18
CA GLN A 44 -5.13 -1.90 14.43
C GLN A 44 -6.49 -2.61 14.48
N THR A 45 -6.48 -3.95 14.43
CA THR A 45 -7.73 -4.73 14.54
C THR A 45 -8.38 -4.58 15.91
N LYS A 46 -7.57 -4.52 16.97
CA LYS A 46 -8.05 -4.37 18.36
C LYS A 46 -8.27 -2.91 18.78
N GLY A 47 -7.65 -1.96 18.09
CA GLY A 47 -7.54 -0.57 18.55
C GLY A 47 -6.71 -0.46 19.83
N ASP A 48 -5.67 -1.29 19.96
CA ASP A 48 -4.82 -1.38 21.15
C ASP A 48 -3.35 -1.49 20.77
N THR A 49 -2.58 -0.47 21.12
CA THR A 49 -1.16 -0.37 20.84
C THR A 49 -0.25 -0.97 21.93
N SER A 50 -0.82 -1.46 23.03
CA SER A 50 -0.04 -1.99 24.17
C SER A 50 0.87 -3.17 23.82
N GLY A 51 0.53 -3.93 22.78
CA GLY A 51 1.33 -5.03 22.25
C GLY A 51 2.45 -4.62 21.29
N LEU A 52 2.50 -3.33 20.89
CA LEU A 52 3.53 -2.85 19.97
C LEU A 52 4.83 -2.50 20.72
N PRO A 53 6.00 -2.95 20.24
CA PRO A 53 7.29 -2.59 20.79
C PRO A 53 7.69 -1.17 20.36
N LEU A 54 6.99 -0.16 20.86
CA LEU A 54 7.22 1.24 20.51
C LEU A 54 8.51 1.77 21.15
N ALA A 55 9.24 2.60 20.41
CA ALA A 55 10.39 3.32 20.92
C ALA A 55 9.96 4.47 21.83
N THR A 56 10.82 4.83 22.81
CA THR A 56 10.68 6.10 23.52
C THR A 56 10.84 7.25 22.53
N GLY A 57 9.88 8.17 22.46
CA GLY A 57 9.90 9.26 21.47
C GLY A 57 9.47 8.82 20.07
N LEU A 58 8.55 7.82 19.98
CA LEU A 58 7.93 7.44 18.72
C LEU A 58 7.45 8.66 17.92
N GLY A 59 7.85 8.75 16.67
CA GLY A 59 7.24 9.66 15.69
C GLY A 59 5.95 9.07 15.17
N TYR A 60 4.79 9.70 15.47
CA TYR A 60 3.50 9.28 14.97
C TYR A 60 2.88 10.40 14.14
N VAL A 61 2.50 10.07 12.90
CA VAL A 61 2.02 11.05 11.91
C VAL A 61 0.79 10.49 11.19
N GLU A 62 -0.27 11.27 11.09
CA GLU A 62 -1.43 10.94 10.27
C GLU A 62 -1.67 12.02 9.22
N ASN A 63 -1.83 11.60 7.97
CA ASN A 63 -2.03 12.51 6.84
C ASN A 63 -1.05 13.70 6.87
N MET A 64 0.23 13.39 7.13
CA MET A 64 1.37 14.32 7.24
C MET A 64 1.26 15.32 8.40
N VAL A 65 0.36 15.10 9.36
CA VAL A 65 0.24 15.91 10.57
C VAL A 65 0.76 15.10 11.77
N PRO A 66 1.78 15.60 12.50
CA PRO A 66 2.20 14.99 13.77
C PRO A 66 1.01 14.91 14.74
N THR A 67 0.76 13.72 15.25
CA THR A 67 -0.42 13.41 16.09
C THR A 67 0.05 12.68 17.35
N ALA A 68 -0.62 12.88 18.47
CA ALA A 68 -0.38 12.06 19.65
C ALA A 68 -0.89 10.65 19.40
N VAL A 69 -0.08 9.62 19.73
CA VAL A 69 -0.49 8.21 19.50
C VAL A 69 -1.85 7.90 20.12
N ALA A 70 -2.09 8.42 21.33
CA ALA A 70 -3.36 8.20 22.06
C ALA A 70 -4.60 8.74 21.32
N GLU A 71 -4.43 9.71 20.42
CA GLU A 71 -5.50 10.33 19.62
C GLU A 71 -5.57 9.73 18.19
N GLY A 72 -4.62 8.86 17.87
CA GLY A 72 -4.44 8.34 16.52
C GLY A 72 -5.45 7.27 16.13
N LEU A 73 -5.66 7.15 14.81
CA LEU A 73 -6.52 6.13 14.18
C LEU A 73 -6.12 4.71 14.59
N ILE A 74 -4.87 4.48 14.94
CA ILE A 74 -4.36 3.18 15.38
C ILE A 74 -5.06 2.65 16.64
N ASN A 75 -5.69 3.53 17.44
CA ASN A 75 -6.50 3.15 18.61
C ASN A 75 -7.98 2.93 18.28
N MET A 76 -8.37 3.07 17.02
CA MET A 76 -9.71 2.74 16.56
C MET A 76 -9.72 1.27 16.11
N PRO A 77 -10.55 0.39 16.74
CA PRO A 77 -10.65 -0.98 16.27
C PRO A 77 -11.26 -1.02 14.85
N LEU A 78 -10.55 -1.66 13.92
CA LEU A 78 -10.98 -1.79 12.53
C LEU A 78 -11.14 -3.27 12.16
N LYS A 79 -12.25 -3.60 11.53
CA LYS A 79 -12.48 -4.91 10.94
C LYS A 79 -11.76 -4.99 9.59
N ILE A 80 -10.51 -5.44 9.60
CA ILE A 80 -9.67 -5.52 8.40
C ILE A 80 -10.15 -6.65 7.51
N ASP A 81 -10.54 -6.33 6.27
CA ASP A 81 -10.97 -7.31 5.27
C ASP A 81 -9.80 -7.80 4.41
N HIS A 82 -8.82 -6.93 4.14
CA HIS A 82 -7.63 -7.27 3.38
C HIS A 82 -6.44 -6.40 3.79
N HIS A 83 -5.24 -6.95 3.70
CA HIS A 83 -4.01 -6.17 3.81
C HIS A 83 -2.90 -6.73 2.94
N ARG A 84 -1.98 -5.85 2.56
CA ARG A 84 -0.77 -6.16 1.77
C ARG A 84 0.39 -5.39 2.34
N SER A 85 1.58 -5.98 2.36
CA SER A 85 2.74 -5.31 2.95
C SER A 85 3.99 -5.41 2.08
N LEU A 86 4.79 -4.35 2.12
CA LEU A 86 6.15 -4.26 1.62
C LEU A 86 7.11 -4.31 2.80
N LEU A 87 8.23 -5.01 2.63
CA LEU A 87 9.27 -5.20 3.64
C LEU A 87 10.61 -4.70 3.10
N ASP A 88 10.99 -3.48 3.45
CA ASP A 88 12.22 -2.82 3.00
C ASP A 88 13.36 -3.11 3.97
N GLU A 89 14.10 -4.18 3.71
CA GLU A 89 15.22 -4.60 4.55
C GLU A 89 16.38 -3.59 4.52
N SER A 90 16.55 -2.86 3.43
CA SER A 90 17.66 -1.91 3.24
C SER A 90 17.52 -0.66 4.11
N THR A 91 16.30 -0.19 4.33
CA THR A 91 16.01 1.01 5.13
C THR A 91 15.27 0.72 6.42
N CYS A 92 15.07 -0.58 6.73
CA CYS A 92 14.39 -1.06 7.91
C CYS A 92 12.97 -0.49 8.07
N GLN A 93 12.21 -0.54 6.98
CA GLN A 93 10.86 0.00 6.90
C GLN A 93 9.86 -1.06 6.44
N THR A 94 8.62 -0.87 6.82
CA THR A 94 7.48 -1.59 6.25
C THR A 94 6.48 -0.59 5.69
N PHE A 95 5.73 -1.03 4.70
CA PHE A 95 4.48 -0.41 4.29
C PHE A 95 3.38 -1.45 4.37
N THR A 96 2.20 -1.06 4.83
CA THR A 96 1.03 -1.93 4.85
C THR A 96 -0.19 -1.17 4.33
N GLU A 97 -0.73 -1.63 3.22
CA GLU A 97 -2.04 -1.24 2.73
C GLU A 97 -3.09 -2.03 3.50
N VAL A 98 -4.09 -1.34 4.05
CA VAL A 98 -5.20 -1.96 4.81
C VAL A 98 -6.52 -1.51 4.20
N ILE A 99 -7.44 -2.46 3.97
CA ILE A 99 -8.76 -2.20 3.41
C ILE A 99 -9.83 -2.65 4.41
N VAL A 100 -10.75 -1.76 4.71
CA VAL A 100 -11.88 -1.96 5.62
C VAL A 100 -13.16 -1.54 4.90
N THR A 101 -14.07 -2.50 4.67
CA THR A 101 -15.34 -2.27 3.97
C THR A 101 -16.53 -2.12 4.92
N ASP A 102 -16.31 -2.17 6.25
CA ASP A 102 -17.37 -1.95 7.24
C ASP A 102 -18.12 -0.65 6.94
N ALA A 103 -19.39 -0.76 6.60
CA ALA A 103 -20.24 0.37 6.18
C ALA A 103 -20.31 1.51 7.23
N ALA A 104 -20.13 1.20 8.52
CA ALA A 104 -20.08 2.19 9.59
C ALA A 104 -18.75 2.93 9.69
N LYS A 105 -17.66 2.27 9.26
CA LYS A 105 -16.28 2.77 9.36
C LYS A 105 -15.43 2.28 8.20
N PRO A 106 -15.76 2.64 6.92
CA PRO A 106 -14.97 2.22 5.79
C PRO A 106 -13.69 3.05 5.70
N TYR A 107 -12.56 2.36 5.55
CA TYR A 107 -11.24 2.98 5.40
C TYR A 107 -10.39 2.25 4.38
N VAL A 108 -9.50 3.01 3.74
CA VAL A 108 -8.29 2.47 3.11
C VAL A 108 -7.11 3.24 3.70
N LEU A 109 -6.13 2.49 4.21
CA LEU A 109 -4.96 3.06 4.87
C LEU A 109 -3.67 2.58 4.17
N GLY A 110 -2.72 3.49 4.06
CA GLY A 110 -1.33 3.18 3.80
C GLY A 110 -0.51 3.50 5.06
N THR A 111 0.02 2.49 5.73
CA THR A 111 0.78 2.64 6.97
C THR A 111 2.25 2.30 6.75
N ARG A 112 3.12 3.28 6.96
CA ARG A 112 4.58 3.10 6.99
C ARG A 112 5.06 2.99 8.44
N MET A 113 5.89 1.99 8.71
CA MET A 113 6.63 1.93 9.97
C MET A 113 8.13 1.93 9.70
N ARG A 114 8.90 2.55 10.58
CA ARG A 114 10.36 2.42 10.61
C ARG A 114 10.77 1.71 11.89
N VAL A 115 11.52 0.63 11.72
CA VAL A 115 12.09 -0.13 12.82
C VAL A 115 13.51 0.37 13.09
N ASN A 116 13.85 0.58 14.35
CA ASN A 116 15.18 0.91 14.82
C ASN A 116 15.55 -0.06 15.94
N HIS A 117 16.58 -0.86 15.71
CA HIS A 117 16.91 -2.03 16.53
C HIS A 117 15.72 -2.98 16.64
N ASP A 118 15.13 -3.11 17.81
CA ASP A 118 13.98 -3.97 18.10
C ASP A 118 12.68 -3.20 18.42
N LYS A 119 12.64 -1.91 18.05
CA LYS A 119 11.52 -1.01 18.35
C LYS A 119 10.98 -0.34 17.10
N ILE A 120 9.69 -0.06 17.10
CA ILE A 120 9.05 0.79 16.09
C ILE A 120 9.33 2.25 16.50
N ALA A 121 10.11 2.95 15.68
CA ALA A 121 10.55 4.33 15.95
C ALA A 121 9.67 5.36 15.22
N GLU A 122 8.99 4.97 14.13
CA GLU A 122 8.06 5.83 13.40
C GLU A 122 6.86 5.03 12.94
N ILE A 123 5.69 5.64 12.99
CA ILE A 123 4.46 5.20 12.34
C ILE A 123 3.90 6.39 11.59
N GLU A 124 3.65 6.23 10.30
CA GLU A 124 3.02 7.24 9.46
C GLU A 124 1.89 6.61 8.68
N ILE A 125 0.70 7.19 8.79
CA ILE A 125 -0.53 6.69 8.16
C ILE A 125 -1.08 7.76 7.23
N VAL A 126 -1.31 7.39 5.98
CA VAL A 126 -2.20 8.12 5.06
C VAL A 126 -3.48 7.30 4.97
N TRP A 127 -4.62 7.91 5.27
CA TRP A 127 -5.90 7.23 5.24
C TRP A 127 -6.95 8.02 4.46
N THR A 128 -7.87 7.28 3.86
CA THR A 128 -9.05 7.81 3.17
C THR A 128 -10.30 7.09 3.64
N THR A 129 -11.44 7.79 3.59
CA THR A 129 -12.75 7.28 3.97
C THR A 129 -13.85 7.95 3.14
N THR A 130 -15.12 7.68 3.43
CA THR A 130 -16.27 8.27 2.74
C THR A 130 -16.15 9.80 2.63
N GLY A 131 -16.33 10.34 1.42
CA GLY A 131 -16.24 11.76 1.12
C GLY A 131 -14.87 12.23 0.65
N TYR A 132 -13.85 11.36 0.70
CA TYR A 132 -12.54 11.63 0.11
C TYR A 132 -12.50 11.27 -1.38
N TRP A 133 -11.43 11.70 -2.05
CA TRP A 133 -11.23 11.56 -3.49
C TRP A 133 -11.43 10.13 -3.98
N LEU A 134 -12.41 9.95 -4.87
CA LEU A 134 -12.78 8.68 -5.51
C LEU A 134 -12.97 7.49 -4.55
N PHE A 135 -13.17 7.74 -3.26
CA PHE A 135 -13.22 6.68 -2.25
C PHE A 135 -14.37 5.69 -2.48
N ASN A 136 -14.01 4.43 -2.59
CA ASN A 136 -14.91 3.27 -2.60
C ASN A 136 -14.15 2.04 -2.10
N ALA A 137 -14.30 1.71 -0.81
CA ALA A 137 -13.57 0.62 -0.18
C ALA A 137 -13.93 -0.77 -0.75
N GLU A 138 -15.19 -0.99 -1.13
CA GLU A 138 -15.63 -2.27 -1.70
C GLU A 138 -15.00 -2.52 -3.08
N ASN A 139 -14.98 -1.51 -3.93
CA ASN A 139 -14.27 -1.59 -5.21
C ASN A 139 -12.76 -1.75 -5.01
N TYR A 140 -12.18 -1.02 -4.06
CA TYR A 140 -10.77 -1.14 -3.74
C TYR A 140 -10.43 -2.58 -3.33
N LEU A 141 -11.22 -3.16 -2.42
CA LEU A 141 -11.10 -4.58 -2.01
C LEU A 141 -11.22 -5.52 -3.20
N LYS A 142 -12.28 -5.35 -4.00
CA LYS A 142 -12.57 -6.22 -5.15
C LYS A 142 -11.39 -6.32 -6.12
N TYR A 143 -10.81 -5.19 -6.49
CA TYR A 143 -9.75 -5.16 -7.49
C TYR A 143 -8.39 -5.49 -6.89
N SER A 144 -8.04 -4.88 -5.74
CA SER A 144 -6.77 -5.12 -5.07
C SER A 144 -6.58 -6.60 -4.68
N SER A 145 -7.62 -7.28 -4.17
CA SER A 145 -7.52 -8.69 -3.76
C SER A 145 -7.38 -9.67 -4.94
N ALA A 146 -7.72 -9.26 -6.15
CA ALA A 146 -7.59 -10.08 -7.35
C ALA A 146 -6.21 -9.98 -8.02
N GLU A 147 -5.36 -9.05 -7.61
CA GLU A 147 -4.05 -8.83 -8.19
C GLU A 147 -2.98 -9.75 -7.60
N ASP A 148 -2.04 -10.19 -8.44
CA ASP A 148 -0.89 -10.97 -8.01
C ASP A 148 0.26 -10.06 -7.55
N TRP A 149 0.53 -10.08 -6.25
CA TRP A 149 1.66 -9.40 -5.61
C TRP A 149 2.64 -10.40 -5.00
N GLY A 150 2.65 -11.63 -5.51
CA GLY A 150 3.57 -12.67 -5.06
C GLY A 150 5.05 -12.33 -5.30
N PRO A 151 5.95 -13.16 -4.74
CA PRO A 151 7.40 -13.00 -4.97
C PRO A 151 7.77 -13.10 -6.45
N ILE A 152 8.70 -12.24 -6.89
CA ILE A 152 9.31 -12.33 -8.22
C ILE A 152 10.52 -13.28 -8.13
N PRO A 153 10.77 -14.17 -9.12
CA PRO A 153 12.00 -14.94 -9.22
C PRO A 153 13.23 -14.06 -9.08
N ALA A 154 14.28 -14.53 -8.40
CA ALA A 154 15.41 -13.68 -8.02
C ALA A 154 16.11 -13.05 -9.24
N GLU A 155 16.17 -13.77 -10.35
CA GLU A 155 16.75 -13.34 -11.64
C GLU A 155 15.92 -12.29 -12.39
N GLU A 156 14.63 -12.15 -12.06
CA GLU A 156 13.70 -11.21 -12.68
C GLU A 156 13.46 -9.95 -11.84
N ARG A 157 14.05 -9.89 -10.63
CA ARG A 157 13.85 -8.76 -9.70
C ARG A 157 14.52 -7.50 -10.20
N GLY A 158 13.77 -6.42 -10.25
CA GLY A 158 14.34 -5.10 -10.40
C GLY A 158 15.12 -4.70 -9.12
N SER A 159 16.26 -4.02 -9.31
CA SER A 159 16.98 -3.41 -8.20
C SER A 159 16.17 -2.28 -7.56
N ARG A 160 16.48 -1.94 -6.30
CA ARG A 160 15.91 -0.76 -5.62
C ARG A 160 15.94 0.50 -6.49
N GLY A 161 17.07 0.75 -7.17
CA GLY A 161 17.21 1.91 -8.05
C GLY A 161 16.26 1.86 -9.24
N THR A 162 16.08 0.70 -9.86
CA THR A 162 15.14 0.50 -10.97
C THR A 162 13.69 0.74 -10.56
N LEU A 163 13.29 0.22 -9.38
CA LEU A 163 11.93 0.38 -8.86
C LEU A 163 11.64 1.86 -8.55
N ILE A 164 12.56 2.56 -7.89
CA ILE A 164 12.44 4.01 -7.60
C ILE A 164 12.40 4.81 -8.89
N ALA A 165 13.21 4.48 -9.89
CA ALA A 165 13.22 5.18 -11.18
C ALA A 165 11.88 5.02 -11.91
N ALA A 166 11.28 3.82 -11.92
CA ALA A 166 9.96 3.59 -12.51
C ALA A 166 8.86 4.41 -11.82
N ALA A 167 8.87 4.43 -10.48
CA ALA A 167 7.93 5.24 -9.70
C ALA A 167 8.10 6.75 -9.97
N ASN A 168 9.35 7.24 -10.00
CA ASN A 168 9.62 8.65 -10.29
C ASN A 168 9.17 9.04 -11.70
N ALA A 169 9.45 8.22 -12.71
CA ALA A 169 9.00 8.49 -14.08
C ALA A 169 7.48 8.65 -14.17
N TYR A 170 6.72 7.81 -13.45
CA TYR A 170 5.26 7.94 -13.35
C TYR A 170 4.86 9.26 -12.67
N LEU A 171 5.46 9.60 -11.52
CA LEU A 171 5.11 10.81 -10.77
C LEU A 171 5.57 12.11 -11.46
N ASP A 172 6.68 12.07 -12.21
CA ASP A 172 7.18 13.21 -12.99
C ASP A 172 6.27 13.51 -14.18
N ALA A 173 5.61 12.49 -14.75
CA ALA A 173 4.66 12.67 -15.84
C ALA A 173 3.48 13.59 -15.45
N PHE A 174 3.10 13.65 -14.17
CA PHE A 174 2.06 14.55 -13.67
C PHE A 174 2.42 16.05 -13.81
N LEU A 175 3.69 16.38 -13.62
CA LEU A 175 4.14 17.77 -13.75
C LEU A 175 4.53 18.11 -15.20
N GLU A 176 5.32 17.25 -15.81
CA GLU A 176 6.02 17.51 -17.06
C GLU A 176 5.24 17.05 -18.31
N GLY A 177 4.19 16.23 -18.12
CA GLY A 177 3.45 15.62 -19.22
C GLY A 177 4.25 14.62 -20.05
N LYS A 178 5.38 14.13 -19.51
CA LYS A 178 6.27 13.17 -20.18
C LYS A 178 5.79 11.73 -20.07
N ILE A 179 4.58 11.46 -20.50
CA ILE A 179 3.92 10.17 -20.45
C ILE A 179 4.70 9.08 -21.20
N ASP A 180 5.37 9.44 -22.28
CA ASP A 180 6.19 8.55 -23.10
C ASP A 180 7.46 8.05 -22.40
N GLN A 181 7.91 8.70 -21.34
CA GLN A 181 9.07 8.28 -20.55
C GLN A 181 8.73 7.29 -19.44
N VAL A 182 7.44 7.09 -19.14
CA VAL A 182 7.00 6.14 -18.13
C VAL A 182 7.15 4.71 -18.64
N PRO A 183 7.74 3.80 -17.85
CA PRO A 183 7.94 2.41 -18.27
C PRO A 183 6.62 1.61 -18.15
N TRP A 184 5.65 1.92 -18.99
CA TRP A 184 4.36 1.22 -19.01
C TRP A 184 4.52 -0.26 -19.32
N GLY A 185 3.88 -1.12 -18.50
CA GLY A 185 3.63 -2.52 -18.83
C GLY A 185 2.26 -2.68 -19.50
N PHE A 186 2.03 -3.84 -20.13
CA PHE A 186 0.73 -4.20 -20.67
C PHE A 186 0.45 -5.68 -20.32
N PRO A 187 -0.71 -5.95 -19.64
CA PRO A 187 -1.64 -4.98 -19.09
C PRO A 187 -1.07 -4.25 -17.88
N CYS A 188 -1.43 -2.97 -17.69
CA CYS A 188 -1.22 -2.20 -16.48
C CYS A 188 -2.55 -1.65 -16.01
N VAL A 189 -2.88 -1.81 -14.71
CA VAL A 189 -4.14 -1.32 -14.14
C VAL A 189 -3.89 -0.46 -12.91
N ARG A 190 -4.78 0.52 -12.68
CA ARG A 190 -4.72 1.41 -11.52
C ARG A 190 -6.00 1.32 -10.70
N VAL A 191 -5.84 1.27 -9.38
CA VAL A 191 -6.89 1.47 -8.38
C VAL A 191 -6.63 2.81 -7.70
N GLU A 192 -7.49 3.79 -7.93
CA GLU A 192 -7.40 5.13 -7.37
C GLU A 192 -8.59 5.40 -6.45
N GLY A 193 -8.38 5.34 -5.13
CA GLY A 193 -9.45 5.49 -4.15
C GLY A 193 -10.57 4.45 -4.23
N GLY A 194 -10.56 3.59 -5.25
CA GLY A 194 -11.59 2.60 -5.59
C GLY A 194 -12.08 2.70 -7.05
N MET A 195 -11.68 3.75 -7.77
CA MET A 195 -11.83 3.80 -9.23
C MET A 195 -10.81 2.85 -9.87
N TYR A 196 -11.28 1.98 -10.76
CA TYR A 196 -10.44 1.00 -11.45
C TYR A 196 -10.33 1.34 -12.94
N THR A 197 -9.13 1.30 -13.49
CA THR A 197 -8.89 1.64 -14.91
C THR A 197 -8.92 0.43 -15.84
N GLY A 198 -8.84 -0.80 -15.30
CA GLY A 198 -8.83 -2.03 -16.09
C GLY A 198 -10.17 -2.32 -16.76
N LYS A 199 -10.10 -3.00 -17.91
CA LYS A 199 -11.22 -3.45 -18.72
C LYS A 199 -11.11 -4.94 -19.07
N ASP A 200 -10.27 -5.66 -18.31
CA ASP A 200 -9.92 -7.07 -18.53
C ASP A 200 -9.30 -7.32 -19.91
N SER A 201 -8.54 -6.33 -20.40
CA SER A 201 -7.87 -6.39 -21.70
C SER A 201 -6.33 -6.56 -21.54
N PRO A 202 -5.68 -7.38 -22.39
CA PRO A 202 -4.21 -7.45 -22.38
C PRO A 202 -3.52 -6.13 -22.78
N THR A 203 -4.29 -5.14 -23.26
CA THR A 203 -3.81 -3.80 -23.61
C THR A 203 -4.21 -2.72 -22.60
N ASP A 204 -4.71 -3.10 -21.41
CA ASP A 204 -5.04 -2.14 -20.36
C ASP A 204 -3.81 -1.30 -19.99
N SER A 205 -4.01 0.01 -19.81
CA SER A 205 -2.96 0.97 -19.50
C SER A 205 -3.27 1.78 -18.26
N CYS A 206 -2.26 1.94 -17.39
CA CYS A 206 -2.29 2.84 -16.25
C CYS A 206 -2.18 4.33 -16.62
N GLU A 207 -1.93 4.65 -17.88
CA GLU A 207 -1.82 6.02 -18.39
C GLU A 207 -3.15 6.78 -18.31
N VAL A 208 -4.27 6.06 -18.29
CA VAL A 208 -5.61 6.65 -18.31
C VAL A 208 -5.80 7.67 -17.20
N GLY A 209 -6.10 8.91 -17.57
CA GLY A 209 -6.45 9.99 -16.63
C GLY A 209 -5.28 10.51 -15.78
N VAL A 210 -4.02 10.27 -16.18
CA VAL A 210 -2.86 10.93 -15.57
C VAL A 210 -2.93 12.43 -15.95
N PRO A 211 -3.10 13.35 -14.97
CA PRO A 211 -3.17 14.78 -15.26
C PRO A 211 -1.79 15.34 -15.64
N SER A 212 -1.76 16.56 -16.17
CA SER A 212 -0.53 17.32 -16.39
C SER A 212 -0.53 18.61 -15.56
N GLY A 213 0.65 19.14 -15.27
CA GLY A 213 0.81 20.39 -14.51
C GLY A 213 0.57 20.21 -13.00
N VAL A 214 0.57 18.99 -12.48
CA VAL A 214 0.41 18.68 -11.08
C VAL A 214 1.75 18.24 -10.48
N ASN A 215 2.26 19.00 -9.50
CA ASN A 215 3.48 18.65 -8.82
C ASN A 215 3.23 17.58 -7.73
N ILE A 216 3.99 16.51 -7.77
CA ILE A 216 4.01 15.48 -6.71
C ILE A 216 5.34 15.55 -6.01
N ALA A 217 5.34 16.17 -4.83
CA ALA A 217 6.55 16.55 -4.08
C ALA A 217 6.75 15.70 -2.81
N ASN A 218 7.86 15.97 -2.09
CA ASN A 218 8.18 15.39 -0.77
C ASN A 218 8.21 13.86 -0.77
N ARG A 219 8.78 13.25 -1.81
CA ARG A 219 8.77 11.81 -2.06
C ARG A 219 9.65 11.06 -1.08
N ARG A 220 9.09 10.05 -0.43
CA ARG A 220 9.78 9.09 0.46
C ARG A 220 9.38 7.69 0.06
N PHE A 221 10.33 6.76 0.03
CA PHE A 221 10.19 5.46 -0.60
C PHE A 221 10.29 4.34 0.43
N VAL A 222 9.43 3.32 0.29
CA VAL A 222 9.60 1.99 0.89
C VAL A 222 9.64 1.00 -0.25
N VAL A 223 10.69 0.16 -0.33
CA VAL A 223 10.95 -0.70 -1.48
C VAL A 223 11.08 -2.15 -1.03
N ASP A 224 10.34 -3.03 -1.65
CA ASP A 224 10.48 -4.49 -1.48
C ASP A 224 10.88 -5.13 -2.80
N GLU A 225 12.18 -5.38 -2.97
CA GLU A 225 12.74 -5.97 -4.21
C GLU A 225 12.24 -7.42 -4.41
N ALA A 226 11.94 -8.15 -3.33
CA ALA A 226 11.50 -9.54 -3.42
C ALA A 226 10.14 -9.68 -4.12
N ILE A 227 9.29 -8.68 -3.99
CA ILE A 227 8.00 -8.61 -4.67
C ILE A 227 7.96 -7.50 -5.73
N GLY A 228 9.11 -6.95 -6.14
CA GLY A 228 9.22 -5.94 -7.19
C GLY A 228 8.33 -4.71 -6.94
N SER A 229 8.26 -4.23 -5.71
CA SER A 229 7.29 -3.20 -5.37
C SER A 229 7.92 -2.00 -4.68
N VAL A 230 7.35 -0.83 -4.91
CA VAL A 230 7.75 0.42 -4.26
C VAL A 230 6.52 1.25 -3.93
N VAL A 231 6.44 1.77 -2.72
CA VAL A 231 5.47 2.80 -2.36
C VAL A 231 6.17 4.14 -2.17
N VAL A 232 5.51 5.19 -2.63
CA VAL A 232 5.95 6.57 -2.48
C VAL A 232 4.96 7.31 -1.60
N TYR A 233 5.39 7.79 -0.45
CA TYR A 233 4.70 8.81 0.33
C TYR A 233 5.04 10.16 -0.25
N CYS A 234 4.05 10.97 -0.59
CA CYS A 234 4.25 12.24 -1.28
C CYS A 234 3.12 13.24 -0.98
N THR A 235 3.23 14.43 -1.52
CA THR A 235 2.17 15.43 -1.51
C THR A 235 1.69 15.69 -2.93
N PHE A 236 0.40 15.51 -3.16
CA PHE A 236 -0.26 15.74 -4.45
C PHE A 236 -0.63 17.22 -4.61
N GLY A 237 -0.16 17.86 -5.65
CA GLY A 237 -0.49 19.25 -5.97
C GLY A 237 0.26 20.30 -5.15
N ALA A 238 1.39 19.95 -4.52
CA ALA A 238 2.21 20.91 -3.76
C ALA A 238 2.78 22.02 -4.66
N GLY A 239 2.70 23.28 -4.20
CA GLY A 239 3.23 24.44 -4.93
C GLY A 239 2.48 24.78 -6.23
N GLY A 240 1.25 24.28 -6.41
CA GLY A 240 0.40 24.64 -7.55
C GLY A 240 0.06 26.13 -7.60
N PRO A 241 -0.74 26.60 -8.58
CA PRO A 241 -1.07 28.02 -8.78
C PRO A 241 -1.60 28.73 -7.52
N THR A 242 -2.13 27.97 -6.56
CA THR A 242 -2.64 28.47 -5.28
C THR A 242 -1.61 28.43 -4.14
N GLY A 243 -0.38 27.93 -4.39
CA GLY A 243 0.72 27.93 -3.41
C GLY A 243 0.51 27.00 -2.20
N GLY A 244 -0.36 26.00 -2.29
CA GLY A 244 -0.67 25.10 -1.17
C GLY A 244 0.41 24.05 -0.90
N SER A 245 0.38 23.43 0.30
CA SER A 245 1.29 22.35 0.71
C SER A 245 1.03 21.02 -0.04
N GLY A 246 -0.08 20.93 -0.78
CA GLY A 246 -0.56 19.70 -1.41
C GLY A 246 -1.34 18.80 -0.46
N ALA A 247 -1.99 17.79 -1.02
CA ALA A 247 -2.70 16.77 -0.24
C ALA A 247 -1.77 15.60 0.11
N PRO A 248 -1.87 15.03 1.32
CA PRO A 248 -1.19 13.77 1.66
C PRO A 248 -1.58 12.66 0.70
N ASP A 249 -0.58 11.92 0.21
CA ASP A 249 -0.79 10.99 -0.87
C ASP A 249 0.18 9.80 -0.80
N THR A 250 -0.25 8.64 -1.25
CA THR A 250 0.61 7.48 -1.47
C THR A 250 0.37 6.87 -2.83
N HIS A 251 1.46 6.52 -3.51
CA HIS A 251 1.43 5.73 -4.74
C HIS A 251 2.19 4.43 -4.53
N LEU A 252 1.49 3.31 -4.58
CA LEU A 252 2.07 1.96 -4.51
C LEU A 252 2.16 1.39 -5.93
N PHE A 253 3.34 0.91 -6.29
CA PHE A 253 3.63 0.36 -7.60
C PHE A 253 4.07 -1.10 -7.51
N ARG A 254 3.57 -1.94 -8.39
CA ARG A 254 4.14 -3.21 -8.77
C ARG A 254 4.89 -3.03 -10.09
N VAL A 255 6.15 -3.46 -10.13
CA VAL A 255 7.03 -3.38 -11.30
C VAL A 255 7.51 -4.78 -11.64
N GLU A 256 7.24 -5.23 -12.86
CA GLU A 256 7.66 -6.53 -13.39
C GLU A 256 8.50 -6.32 -14.65
N ASN A 257 9.66 -6.93 -14.73
CA ASN A 257 10.58 -6.76 -15.85
C ASN A 257 10.88 -5.27 -16.18
N GLY A 258 10.97 -4.44 -15.13
CA GLY A 258 11.21 -3.00 -15.27
C GLY A 258 10.00 -2.20 -15.78
N LYS A 259 8.81 -2.80 -15.87
CA LYS A 259 7.57 -2.18 -16.34
C LYS A 259 6.51 -2.11 -15.24
N LEU A 260 5.72 -1.04 -15.24
CA LEU A 260 4.59 -0.87 -14.31
C LEU A 260 3.50 -1.91 -14.62
N ARG A 261 3.04 -2.60 -13.59
CA ARG A 261 1.99 -3.63 -13.67
C ARG A 261 0.72 -3.25 -12.92
N TYR A 262 0.87 -2.77 -11.68
CA TYR A 262 -0.22 -2.28 -10.83
C TYR A 262 0.17 -0.94 -10.23
N VAL A 263 -0.82 -0.05 -10.09
CA VAL A 263 -0.67 1.24 -9.39
C VAL A 263 -1.86 1.41 -8.45
N HIS A 264 -1.60 1.58 -7.15
CA HIS A 264 -2.62 1.95 -6.17
C HIS A 264 -2.36 3.36 -5.67
N THR A 265 -3.40 4.17 -5.53
CA THR A 265 -3.26 5.54 -5.01
C THR A 265 -4.27 5.82 -3.90
N LEU A 266 -3.79 6.48 -2.86
CA LEU A 266 -4.60 6.99 -1.75
C LEU A 266 -4.29 8.46 -1.58
N THR A 267 -5.22 9.32 -1.95
CA THR A 267 -5.09 10.77 -1.80
C THR A 267 -6.04 11.27 -0.71
N HIS A 268 -5.50 11.79 0.39
CA HIS A 268 -6.27 12.38 1.48
C HIS A 268 -6.75 13.79 1.08
N LEU A 269 -7.69 13.84 0.17
CA LEU A 269 -8.29 15.05 -0.37
C LEU A 269 -9.81 14.93 -0.36
N LEU A 270 -10.50 15.88 0.27
CA LEU A 270 -11.96 15.90 0.23
C LEU A 270 -12.46 16.07 -1.21
N GLN A 271 -13.42 15.25 -1.62
CA GLN A 271 -14.03 15.30 -2.96
C GLN A 271 -14.59 16.70 -3.31
N SER A 272 -15.10 17.41 -2.32
CA SER A 272 -15.62 18.78 -2.47
C SER A 272 -14.53 19.80 -2.79
N ALA A 273 -13.32 19.64 -2.25
CA ALA A 273 -12.20 20.54 -2.48
C ALA A 273 -11.70 20.48 -3.94
N PHE A 274 -11.78 19.32 -4.57
CA PHE A 274 -11.37 19.14 -5.97
C PHE A 274 -12.32 19.87 -6.95
N ARG A 275 -13.62 19.92 -6.64
CA ARG A 275 -14.62 20.61 -7.47
C ARG A 275 -14.50 22.13 -7.47
N GLY A 276 -13.83 22.70 -6.47
CA GLY A 276 -13.61 24.15 -6.34
C GLY A 276 -12.40 24.70 -7.10
N GLY A 277 -11.47 23.85 -7.55
CA GLY A 277 -10.21 24.26 -8.19
C GLY A 277 -10.14 24.07 -9.72
N GLY A 278 -11.12 23.44 -10.34
CA GLY A 278 -11.12 23.08 -11.75
C GLY A 278 -12.14 23.83 -12.57
N GLY A 279 -11.77 24.98 -13.14
CA GLY A 279 -12.48 25.56 -14.26
C GLY A 279 -12.33 24.71 -15.52
N GLY A 280 -13.39 24.02 -15.95
CA GLY A 280 -13.62 23.65 -17.34
C GLY A 280 -13.09 22.29 -17.79
N GLN A 281 -13.90 21.26 -17.61
CA GLN A 281 -14.24 20.32 -18.68
C GLN A 281 -15.61 19.70 -18.38
N SER A 282 -16.64 20.27 -18.98
CA SER A 282 -17.98 19.69 -19.01
C SER A 282 -17.96 18.41 -19.85
N SER A 283 -18.05 17.26 -19.21
CA SER A 283 -18.52 16.07 -19.91
C SER A 283 -20.01 16.23 -20.17
N SER A 284 -20.35 16.67 -21.38
CA SER A 284 -21.71 16.65 -21.91
C SER A 284 -22.21 15.19 -21.92
N ASN A 285 -23.09 14.87 -20.99
CA ASN A 285 -23.97 13.72 -21.08
C ASN A 285 -24.86 13.86 -22.32
N ASN A 286 -24.54 13.13 -23.38
CA ASN A 286 -25.39 12.92 -24.53
C ASN A 286 -26.18 11.62 -24.33
N GLN A 287 -27.17 11.65 -23.43
CA GLN A 287 -28.23 10.66 -23.32
C GLN A 287 -29.57 11.38 -23.21
N SER A 288 -30.12 11.76 -24.35
CA SER A 288 -31.58 11.89 -24.54
C SER A 288 -31.84 12.37 -25.95
N ASN A 289 -32.11 11.44 -26.88
CA ASN A 289 -33.09 11.60 -27.98
C ASN A 289 -33.11 10.36 -28.89
N GLN A 290 -33.75 9.32 -28.41
CA GLN A 290 -34.40 8.32 -29.29
C GLN A 290 -35.73 7.95 -28.63
N ASN A 291 -36.74 8.80 -28.82
CA ASN A 291 -38.13 8.40 -28.75
C ASN A 291 -39.02 9.61 -29.15
N ARG A 292 -39.15 9.81 -30.44
CA ARG A 292 -40.29 10.50 -31.03
C ARG A 292 -40.20 10.41 -32.56
N GLN A 293 -40.77 9.37 -33.10
CA GLN A 293 -41.42 9.39 -34.45
C GLN A 293 -42.00 8.02 -34.74
N THR A 294 -43.25 7.79 -34.31
CA THR A 294 -44.24 6.98 -35.04
C THR A 294 -45.61 7.33 -34.49
N SER A 295 -46.23 8.36 -35.07
CA SER A 295 -47.68 8.46 -35.18
C SER A 295 -47.98 9.52 -36.23
N GLY A 296 -48.60 9.11 -37.34
CA GLY A 296 -49.16 10.06 -38.29
C GLY A 296 -49.06 9.61 -39.73
N ARG A 297 -49.93 8.77 -40.12
CA ARG A 297 -50.66 8.45 -41.34
C ARG A 297 -50.46 7.08 -41.89
#